data_cdb645f9af10778203f7e475e435a1f5
#
_entry.id   cdb645f9af10778203f7e475e435a1f5
#
_cell.length_a   1.000
_cell.length_b   1.000
_cell.length_c   1.000
_cell.angle_alpha   90.00
_cell.angle_beta   90.00
_cell.angle_gamma   90.00
#
_symmetry.space_group_name_H-M   'P 1'
#
loop_
_entity.id
_entity.type
_entity.pdbx_description
1 polymer ?
#
loop_
_entity_poly.entity_id
_entity_poly.type
_entity_poly.pdbx_seq_one_letter_code
_entity_poly.pdbx_strand_id
1 'polypeptide(L)'
;GSMIRKKGDYVIFAQPYEGSPADRAGIRIGDKILSIEGEDTKGWDPAQISSALKGTPNTTVRIVIERLIGGEHDTLTLTRERVAIPSVPYAGFVAKGIGYIQHSDFTEGSYEEMRTAIEKLRTQDTLRGLILDYRGNGGGILQEAVKIVSMFVPKGTEGVRTKGRVASQQKVFRTANDPILPDLPLAVLINGNSASAAEIVAGSLQDLDRAVLIGQKSFGKGLVQTTRPLGYNTLLKLTTAKYYIPSGRCIQAIDYSSRKQDGTVGKVADSLVREFTTRGGRKVYDGGGISPDIATEPQYISRFAVTLLAMGFIEDFVDEYMQEHHTDTIDNRTFSITDADYDAFVKFMEGKEVPYESETRRVLKVLKEAAENDLYSDLAQEITAIEGDLKDDTQTNLHTYRKEIAETINNDIVLRHSYQAGVIEHNLGDDTEVLRATEVLENPTEYQEITTMQTSEKK
;
A
#
# COMPACT_ATOMS: atom_id res chain seq x y z
N GLY A 1 14.35 -11.92 9.12
CA GLY A 1 14.44 -10.66 8.40
C GLY A 1 14.16 -10.81 6.91
N SER A 2 13.18 -11.65 6.54
CA SER A 2 12.74 -11.80 5.15
C SER A 2 11.29 -12.26 5.11
N MET A 3 10.56 -11.88 4.07
CA MET A 3 9.38 -12.64 3.63
C MET A 3 9.85 -13.93 3.00
N ILE A 4 9.06 -14.99 3.19
CA ILE A 4 9.30 -16.32 2.64
C ILE A 4 8.02 -16.85 2.02
N ARG A 5 8.14 -17.65 0.96
CA ARG A 5 6.99 -18.31 0.33
C ARG A 5 7.37 -19.67 -0.24
N LYS A 6 6.38 -20.50 -0.46
CA LYS A 6 6.58 -21.83 -1.05
C LYS A 6 6.75 -21.73 -2.57
N LYS A 7 7.78 -22.40 -3.13
CA LYS A 7 8.00 -22.59 -4.56
C LYS A 7 8.39 -24.04 -4.82
N GLY A 8 7.50 -24.79 -5.45
CA GLY A 8 7.67 -26.23 -5.60
C GLY A 8 7.73 -26.97 -4.25
N ASP A 9 8.74 -27.83 -4.08
CA ASP A 9 8.92 -28.64 -2.87
C ASP A 9 9.56 -27.87 -1.70
N TYR A 10 10.11 -26.69 -1.92
CA TYR A 10 10.85 -25.92 -0.93
C TYR A 10 10.24 -24.54 -0.68
N VAL A 11 10.73 -23.90 0.35
CA VAL A 11 10.44 -22.49 0.64
C VAL A 11 11.63 -21.63 0.20
N ILE A 12 11.34 -20.51 -0.43
CA ILE A 12 12.33 -19.53 -0.89
C ILE A 12 12.26 -18.24 -0.06
N PHE A 13 13.36 -17.49 -0.07
CA PHE A 13 13.37 -16.12 0.39
C PHE A 13 12.73 -15.23 -0.68
N ALA A 14 11.54 -14.70 -0.40
CA ALA A 14 10.78 -13.89 -1.34
C ALA A 14 11.16 -12.41 -1.28
N GLN A 15 11.53 -11.92 -0.10
CA GLN A 15 11.98 -10.53 0.07
C GLN A 15 12.78 -10.39 1.36
N PRO A 16 14.12 -10.45 1.32
CA PRO A 16 14.97 -10.03 2.42
C PRO A 16 14.77 -8.54 2.71
N TYR A 17 14.69 -8.16 4.00
CA TYR A 17 14.61 -6.75 4.36
C TYR A 17 16.01 -6.15 4.44
N GLU A 18 16.20 -4.98 3.84
CA GLU A 18 17.45 -4.26 3.85
C GLU A 18 18.00 -4.11 5.28
N GLY A 19 19.29 -4.36 5.49
CA GLY A 19 19.94 -4.31 6.78
C GLY A 19 19.56 -5.40 7.79
N SER A 20 18.71 -6.37 7.40
CA SER A 20 18.36 -7.51 8.26
C SER A 20 19.48 -8.56 8.35
N PRO A 21 19.43 -9.50 9.32
CA PRO A 21 20.36 -10.63 9.34
C PRO A 21 20.40 -11.45 8.03
N ALA A 22 19.27 -11.59 7.35
CA ALA A 22 19.22 -12.28 6.06
C ALA A 22 20.01 -11.50 4.98
N ASP A 23 19.77 -10.21 4.89
CA ASP A 23 20.46 -9.34 3.94
C ASP A 23 21.97 -9.24 4.20
N ARG A 24 22.38 -9.01 5.46
CA ARG A 24 23.80 -8.99 5.85
C ARG A 24 24.53 -10.30 5.59
N ALA A 25 23.80 -11.43 5.58
CA ALA A 25 24.35 -12.72 5.22
C ALA A 25 24.37 -12.96 3.69
N GLY A 26 23.96 -11.97 2.89
CA GLY A 26 23.96 -12.04 1.44
C GLY A 26 22.84 -12.92 0.87
N ILE A 27 21.78 -13.18 1.63
CA ILE A 27 20.59 -13.88 1.11
C ILE A 27 19.86 -12.96 0.11
N ARG A 28 19.45 -13.52 -1.02
CA ARG A 28 18.77 -12.82 -2.10
C ARG A 28 17.39 -13.40 -2.36
N ILE A 29 16.58 -12.65 -3.11
CA ILE A 29 15.27 -13.12 -3.59
C ILE A 29 15.49 -14.37 -4.46
N GLY A 30 14.68 -15.39 -4.23
CA GLY A 30 14.75 -16.66 -4.95
C GLY A 30 15.67 -17.70 -4.33
N ASP A 31 16.58 -17.35 -3.40
CA ASP A 31 17.40 -18.31 -2.68
C ASP A 31 16.51 -19.33 -1.95
N LYS A 32 16.78 -20.62 -2.14
CA LYS A 32 15.97 -21.73 -1.65
C LYS A 32 16.51 -22.26 -0.32
N ILE A 33 15.66 -22.47 0.65
CA ILE A 33 16.03 -23.02 1.96
C ILE A 33 16.03 -24.55 1.85
N LEU A 34 17.20 -25.17 1.94
CA LEU A 34 17.35 -26.63 1.85
C LEU A 34 17.33 -27.32 3.21
N SER A 35 17.97 -26.72 4.22
CA SER A 35 17.94 -27.27 5.58
C SER A 35 18.06 -26.19 6.65
N ILE A 36 17.54 -26.48 7.84
CA ILE A 36 17.64 -25.64 9.04
C ILE A 36 18.12 -26.55 10.19
N GLU A 37 19.20 -26.15 10.87
CA GLU A 37 19.84 -26.94 11.95
C GLU A 37 20.12 -28.39 11.57
N GLY A 38 20.35 -28.66 10.29
CA GLY A 38 20.64 -29.99 9.75
C GLY A 38 19.40 -30.80 9.38
N GLU A 39 18.20 -30.31 9.60
CA GLU A 39 16.94 -30.94 9.16
C GLU A 39 16.60 -30.50 7.73
N ASP A 40 16.33 -31.46 6.83
CA ASP A 40 15.89 -31.21 5.45
C ASP A 40 14.51 -30.56 5.49
N THR A 41 14.34 -29.46 4.75
CA THR A 41 13.10 -28.67 4.70
C THR A 41 12.21 -29.04 3.51
N LYS A 42 12.54 -30.07 2.75
CA LYS A 42 11.73 -30.51 1.62
C LYS A 42 10.30 -30.84 2.07
N GLY A 43 9.34 -30.24 1.40
CA GLY A 43 7.91 -30.39 1.69
C GLY A 43 7.37 -29.51 2.83
N TRP A 44 8.24 -28.82 3.58
CA TRP A 44 7.79 -27.93 4.64
C TRP A 44 6.97 -26.75 4.07
N ASP A 45 6.05 -26.26 4.91
CA ASP A 45 5.31 -25.04 4.60
C ASP A 45 6.02 -23.79 5.19
N PRO A 46 5.63 -22.56 4.77
CA PRO A 46 6.22 -21.32 5.29
C PRO A 46 6.08 -21.15 6.81
N ALA A 47 5.04 -21.71 7.44
CA ALA A 47 4.84 -21.59 8.88
C ALA A 47 5.86 -22.46 9.64
N GLN A 48 6.15 -23.67 9.16
CA GLN A 48 7.18 -24.56 9.71
C GLN A 48 8.56 -23.90 9.60
N ILE A 49 8.93 -23.40 8.40
CA ILE A 49 10.18 -22.66 8.19
C ILE A 49 10.27 -21.44 9.12
N SER A 50 9.21 -20.63 9.18
CA SER A 50 9.16 -19.46 10.04
C SER A 50 9.37 -19.82 11.53
N SER A 51 8.79 -20.92 11.98
CA SER A 51 8.93 -21.40 13.35
C SER A 51 10.36 -21.85 13.65
N ALA A 52 11.02 -22.57 12.73
CA ALA A 52 12.39 -23.04 12.89
C ALA A 52 13.42 -21.90 12.84
N LEU A 53 13.17 -20.88 11.99
CA LEU A 53 14.05 -19.71 11.89
C LEU A 53 13.92 -18.77 13.10
N LYS A 54 12.73 -18.65 13.69
CA LYS A 54 12.49 -17.80 14.86
C LYS A 54 13.16 -18.36 16.12
N GLY A 55 13.46 -17.48 17.07
CA GLY A 55 14.03 -17.87 18.36
C GLY A 55 14.41 -16.66 19.20
N THR A 56 15.10 -16.90 20.30
CA THR A 56 15.57 -15.86 21.21
C THR A 56 16.59 -14.96 20.52
N PRO A 57 16.46 -13.63 20.60
CA PRO A 57 17.48 -12.72 20.07
C PRO A 57 18.88 -13.04 20.59
N ASN A 58 19.90 -12.78 19.77
CA ASN A 58 21.32 -13.10 20.00
C ASN A 58 21.66 -14.59 20.03
N THR A 59 20.73 -15.50 19.69
CA THR A 59 21.05 -16.90 19.39
C THR A 59 21.31 -17.05 17.89
N THR A 60 22.02 -18.11 17.51
CA THR A 60 22.31 -18.40 16.11
C THR A 60 21.36 -19.44 15.54
N VAL A 61 21.24 -19.46 14.23
CA VAL A 61 20.60 -20.54 13.47
C VAL A 61 21.46 -20.83 12.24
N ARG A 62 21.71 -22.10 12.00
CA ARG A 62 22.44 -22.56 10.82
C ARG A 62 21.47 -23.02 9.76
N ILE A 63 21.63 -22.50 8.53
CA ILE A 63 20.82 -22.86 7.38
C ILE A 63 21.70 -23.25 6.21
N VAL A 64 21.20 -24.15 5.36
CA VAL A 64 21.77 -24.42 4.05
C VAL A 64 20.79 -23.89 3.01
N ILE A 65 21.30 -23.11 2.09
CA ILE A 65 20.51 -22.55 0.99
C ILE A 65 21.08 -22.99 -0.36
N GLU A 66 20.24 -23.04 -1.36
CA GLU A 66 20.61 -23.10 -2.78
C GLU A 66 20.45 -21.70 -3.37
N ARG A 67 21.52 -21.16 -3.91
CA ARG A 67 21.49 -19.83 -4.55
C ARG A 67 20.63 -19.88 -5.80
N LEU A 68 19.80 -18.83 -5.99
CA LEU A 68 19.11 -18.67 -7.27
C LEU A 68 20.12 -18.55 -8.42
N ILE A 69 21.14 -17.72 -8.24
CA ILE A 69 22.18 -17.50 -9.25
C ILE A 69 23.25 -18.60 -9.10
N GLY A 70 23.48 -19.32 -10.17
CA GLY A 70 24.51 -20.37 -10.25
C GLY A 70 24.18 -21.70 -9.55
N GLY A 71 23.10 -21.79 -8.76
CA GLY A 71 22.67 -23.03 -8.09
C GLY A 71 23.61 -23.57 -7.01
N GLU A 72 24.56 -22.78 -6.53
CA GLU A 72 25.52 -23.20 -5.49
C GLU A 72 24.84 -23.35 -4.14
N HIS A 73 25.35 -24.27 -3.32
CA HIS A 73 24.85 -24.47 -1.96
C HIS A 73 25.76 -23.76 -0.96
N ASP A 74 25.15 -22.87 -0.17
CA ASP A 74 25.83 -22.15 0.90
C ASP A 74 25.33 -22.56 2.28
N THR A 75 26.26 -22.69 3.21
CA THR A 75 25.94 -22.87 4.63
C THR A 75 26.14 -21.56 5.37
N LEU A 76 25.05 -21.00 5.87
CA LEU A 76 25.03 -19.71 6.55
C LEU A 76 24.70 -19.89 8.04
N THR A 77 25.36 -19.11 8.89
CA THR A 77 25.01 -19.00 10.31
C THR A 77 24.49 -17.59 10.57
N LEU A 78 23.19 -17.50 10.86
CA LEU A 78 22.50 -16.23 11.09
C LEU A 78 22.35 -15.97 12.59
N THR A 79 22.63 -14.75 13.03
CA THR A 79 22.30 -14.31 14.39
C THR A 79 20.87 -13.78 14.40
N ARG A 80 20.04 -14.32 15.29
CA ARG A 80 18.66 -13.85 15.46
C ARG A 80 18.62 -12.47 16.12
N GLU A 81 17.85 -11.58 15.56
CA GLU A 81 17.63 -10.22 16.05
C GLU A 81 16.14 -9.87 16.06
N ARG A 82 15.79 -8.80 16.74
CA ARG A 82 14.50 -8.13 16.48
C ARG A 82 14.59 -7.39 15.16
N VAL A 83 13.86 -7.86 14.16
CA VAL A 83 13.75 -7.18 12.87
C VAL A 83 12.61 -6.17 12.97
N ALA A 84 12.94 -4.89 12.82
CA ALA A 84 11.95 -3.82 12.65
C ALA A 84 11.75 -3.60 11.14
N ILE A 85 10.49 -3.59 10.72
CA ILE A 85 10.14 -3.16 9.36
C ILE A 85 9.93 -1.64 9.46
N PRO A 86 10.65 -0.83 8.67
CA PRO A 86 10.51 0.62 8.73
C PRO A 86 9.08 1.06 8.43
N SER A 87 8.55 1.97 9.24
CA SER A 87 7.27 2.63 8.96
C SER A 87 7.38 3.67 7.83
N VAL A 88 8.61 4.14 7.56
CA VAL A 88 8.97 5.01 6.44
C VAL A 88 9.90 4.25 5.50
N PRO A 89 9.38 3.45 4.55
CA PRO A 89 10.19 2.66 3.64
C PRO A 89 10.97 3.50 2.63
N TYR A 90 10.51 4.72 2.33
CA TYR A 90 11.18 5.62 1.39
C TYR A 90 10.98 7.10 1.73
N ALA A 91 12.04 7.89 1.55
CA ALA A 91 12.03 9.34 1.57
C ALA A 91 13.04 9.87 0.55
N GLY A 92 12.59 10.73 -0.39
CA GLY A 92 13.39 11.31 -1.45
C GLY A 92 12.75 12.54 -2.07
N PHE A 93 13.38 13.14 -3.07
CA PHE A 93 12.81 14.25 -3.85
C PHE A 93 12.15 13.73 -5.13
N VAL A 94 10.95 14.22 -5.43
CA VAL A 94 10.22 13.94 -6.69
C VAL A 94 10.43 15.05 -7.71
N ALA A 95 10.67 16.28 -7.25
CA ALA A 95 11.03 17.44 -8.05
C ALA A 95 11.96 18.35 -7.25
N LYS A 96 12.52 19.38 -7.86
CA LYS A 96 13.41 20.33 -7.17
C LYS A 96 12.72 21.00 -5.99
N GLY A 97 13.15 20.66 -4.78
CA GLY A 97 12.60 21.16 -3.52
C GLY A 97 11.25 20.56 -3.11
N ILE A 98 10.72 19.58 -3.83
CA ILE A 98 9.51 18.86 -3.44
C ILE A 98 9.92 17.47 -2.90
N GLY A 99 9.85 17.33 -1.58
CA GLY A 99 10.10 16.07 -0.88
C GLY A 99 8.89 15.14 -0.94
N TYR A 100 9.17 13.85 -0.91
CA TYR A 100 8.17 12.78 -0.82
C TYR A 100 8.56 11.81 0.29
N ILE A 101 7.60 11.44 1.11
CA ILE A 101 7.76 10.43 2.17
C ILE A 101 6.60 9.45 2.08
N GLN A 102 6.90 8.16 1.84
CA GLN A 102 5.92 7.11 2.02
C GLN A 102 5.90 6.66 3.47
N HIS A 103 4.71 6.63 4.08
CA HIS A 103 4.50 6.15 5.44
C HIS A 103 3.51 4.98 5.41
N SER A 104 4.02 3.77 5.63
CA SER A 104 3.30 2.52 5.40
C SER A 104 2.50 2.00 6.60
N ASP A 105 2.92 2.32 7.84
CA ASP A 105 2.26 1.83 9.06
C ASP A 105 2.56 2.75 10.25
N PHE A 106 1.71 2.73 11.28
CA PHE A 106 1.90 3.47 12.54
C PHE A 106 2.35 2.50 13.65
N THR A 107 3.62 2.14 13.62
CA THR A 107 4.28 1.34 14.66
C THR A 107 4.87 2.23 15.75
N GLU A 108 5.35 1.63 16.83
CA GLU A 108 6.10 2.35 17.87
C GLU A 108 7.37 2.95 17.25
N GLY A 109 7.56 4.26 17.37
CA GLY A 109 8.71 4.98 16.80
C GLY A 109 8.45 5.61 15.43
N SER A 110 7.29 5.44 14.82
CA SER A 110 6.96 6.04 13.51
C SER A 110 7.17 7.55 13.47
N TYR A 111 6.90 8.25 14.56
CA TYR A 111 7.20 9.69 14.68
C TYR A 111 8.69 9.98 14.49
N GLU A 112 9.56 9.23 15.14
CA GLU A 112 11.01 9.45 15.04
C GLU A 112 11.56 9.09 13.66
N GLU A 113 11.01 8.04 13.03
CA GLU A 113 11.36 7.69 11.65
C GLU A 113 10.95 8.81 10.68
N MET A 114 9.70 9.31 10.79
CA MET A 114 9.22 10.43 9.98
C MET A 114 10.07 11.70 10.20
N ARG A 115 10.42 12.01 11.46
CA ARG A 115 11.29 13.14 11.79
C ARG A 115 12.66 13.00 11.12
N THR A 116 13.27 11.83 11.23
CA THR A 116 14.56 11.52 10.62
C THR A 116 14.49 11.67 9.09
N ALA A 117 13.41 11.19 8.46
CA ALA A 117 13.21 11.35 7.03
C ALA A 117 13.10 12.82 6.61
N ILE A 118 12.34 13.64 7.35
CA ILE A 118 12.24 15.09 7.11
C ILE A 118 13.61 15.78 7.27
N GLU A 119 14.36 15.46 8.33
CA GLU A 119 15.68 16.01 8.57
C GLU A 119 16.67 15.63 7.46
N LYS A 120 16.62 14.37 6.98
CA LYS A 120 17.43 13.92 5.85
C LYS A 120 17.13 14.74 4.58
N LEU A 121 15.85 14.95 4.23
CA LEU A 121 15.47 15.78 3.09
C LEU A 121 16.00 17.21 3.22
N ARG A 122 15.86 17.83 4.40
CA ARG A 122 16.35 19.20 4.66
C ARG A 122 17.86 19.36 4.57
N THR A 123 18.62 18.29 4.77
CA THR A 123 20.09 18.31 4.62
C THR A 123 20.54 18.08 3.17
N GLN A 124 19.70 17.48 2.34
CA GLN A 124 20.02 17.18 0.95
C GLN A 124 19.75 18.36 0.00
N ASP A 125 18.65 19.08 0.20
CA ASP A 125 18.29 20.26 -0.61
C ASP A 125 17.29 21.16 0.17
N THR A 126 17.06 22.35 -0.36
CA THR A 126 16.03 23.28 0.16
C THR A 126 14.63 22.73 -0.05
N LEU A 127 13.96 22.35 1.04
CA LEU A 127 12.60 21.83 1.00
C LEU A 127 11.60 22.98 0.83
N ARG A 128 10.81 22.97 -0.25
CA ARG A 128 9.80 23.98 -0.60
C ARG A 128 8.36 23.45 -0.49
N GLY A 129 8.21 22.13 -0.54
CA GLY A 129 6.95 21.40 -0.37
C GLY A 129 7.21 19.97 0.03
N LEU A 130 6.20 19.32 0.62
CA LEU A 130 6.31 17.93 1.07
C LEU A 130 5.03 17.15 0.72
N ILE A 131 5.21 15.98 0.13
CA ILE A 131 4.18 14.99 -0.13
C ILE A 131 4.28 13.91 0.93
N LEU A 132 3.20 13.66 1.67
CA LEU A 132 3.06 12.54 2.60
C LEU A 132 2.15 11.49 1.96
N ASP A 133 2.66 10.31 1.69
CA ASP A 133 1.89 9.24 1.07
C ASP A 133 1.39 8.24 2.11
N TYR A 134 0.07 8.22 2.30
CA TYR A 134 -0.66 7.28 3.15
C TYR A 134 -1.49 6.28 2.34
N ARG A 135 -1.32 6.20 1.03
CA ARG A 135 -2.00 5.19 0.22
C ARG A 135 -1.58 3.79 0.69
N GLY A 136 -2.56 2.91 0.85
CA GLY A 136 -2.31 1.57 1.38
C GLY A 136 -2.02 1.47 2.88
N ASN A 137 -1.91 2.59 3.62
CA ASN A 137 -1.64 2.59 5.04
C ASN A 137 -2.88 2.25 5.87
N GLY A 138 -2.92 1.05 6.47
CA GLY A 138 -4.03 0.56 7.30
C GLY A 138 -4.17 1.19 8.68
N GLY A 139 -3.26 2.11 9.05
CA GLY A 139 -3.23 2.79 10.34
C GLY A 139 -2.27 2.14 11.34
N GLY A 140 -2.61 2.17 12.62
CA GLY A 140 -1.80 1.64 13.72
C GLY A 140 -1.98 2.43 15.01
N ILE A 141 -0.90 2.85 15.64
CA ILE A 141 -0.89 3.50 16.95
C ILE A 141 -1.39 4.94 16.84
N LEU A 142 -2.54 5.24 17.46
CA LEU A 142 -3.17 6.57 17.47
C LEU A 142 -2.24 7.66 18.00
N GLN A 143 -1.47 7.36 19.05
CA GLN A 143 -0.54 8.32 19.65
C GLN A 143 0.56 8.76 18.67
N GLU A 144 1.05 7.83 17.85
CA GLU A 144 2.03 8.16 16.80
C GLU A 144 1.41 9.07 15.74
N ALA A 145 0.16 8.84 15.35
CA ALA A 145 -0.55 9.74 14.43
C ALA A 145 -0.63 11.18 14.97
N VAL A 146 -1.01 11.35 16.25
CA VAL A 146 -1.07 12.69 16.86
C VAL A 146 0.30 13.35 16.97
N LYS A 147 1.35 12.57 17.25
CA LYS A 147 2.73 13.09 17.25
C LYS A 147 3.14 13.54 15.84
N ILE A 148 2.81 12.78 14.79
CA ILE A 148 3.11 13.17 13.41
C ILE A 148 2.36 14.44 13.03
N VAL A 149 1.07 14.57 13.37
CA VAL A 149 0.33 15.84 13.17
C VAL A 149 1.05 17.01 13.85
N SER A 150 1.68 16.79 15.04
CA SER A 150 2.41 17.86 15.75
C SER A 150 3.63 18.41 15.00
N MET A 151 4.14 17.70 13.99
CA MET A 151 5.23 18.20 13.17
C MET A 151 4.83 19.42 12.31
N PHE A 152 3.53 19.58 12.06
CA PHE A 152 2.98 20.52 11.08
C PHE A 152 2.04 21.57 11.67
N VAL A 153 1.60 21.40 12.92
CA VAL A 153 0.66 22.32 13.57
C VAL A 153 1.12 22.71 14.96
N PRO A 154 0.69 23.88 15.49
CA PRO A 154 1.11 24.38 16.80
C PRO A 154 0.84 23.38 17.93
N LYS A 155 1.72 23.37 18.93
CA LYS A 155 1.53 22.63 20.17
C LYS A 155 0.21 22.98 20.84
N GLY A 156 -0.45 21.98 21.43
CA GLY A 156 -1.74 22.12 22.08
C GLY A 156 -2.96 22.03 21.15
N THR A 157 -2.73 21.92 19.82
CA THR A 157 -3.80 21.74 18.84
C THR A 157 -4.49 20.38 19.06
N GLU A 158 -5.81 20.35 18.99
CA GLU A 158 -6.55 19.10 19.01
C GLU A 158 -6.32 18.32 17.70
N GLY A 159 -5.77 17.10 17.80
CA GLY A 159 -5.62 16.21 16.66
C GLY A 159 -6.82 15.27 16.52
N VAL A 160 -7.27 14.67 17.61
CA VAL A 160 -8.39 13.72 17.61
C VAL A 160 -9.02 13.64 19.01
N ARG A 161 -10.31 13.38 19.07
CA ARG A 161 -11.01 13.04 20.32
C ARG A 161 -11.73 11.71 20.19
N THR A 162 -11.81 10.98 21.31
CA THR A 162 -12.58 9.74 21.38
C THR A 162 -13.83 9.97 22.24
N LYS A 163 -14.98 9.50 21.74
CA LYS A 163 -16.24 9.52 22.48
C LYS A 163 -16.84 8.11 22.47
N GLY A 164 -17.10 7.58 23.64
CA GLY A 164 -17.74 6.30 23.88
C GLY A 164 -18.99 6.43 24.73
N ARG A 165 -19.62 5.31 25.06
CA ARG A 165 -20.81 5.25 25.92
C ARG A 165 -20.51 5.75 27.34
N VAL A 166 -19.29 5.54 27.82
CA VAL A 166 -18.85 5.93 29.17
C VAL A 166 -18.16 7.28 29.08
N ALA A 167 -18.76 8.32 29.62
CA ALA A 167 -18.27 9.70 29.54
C ALA A 167 -16.87 9.88 30.14
N SER A 168 -16.52 9.17 31.23
CA SER A 168 -15.20 9.22 31.85
C SER A 168 -14.06 8.63 30.98
N GLN A 169 -14.41 7.91 29.92
CA GLN A 169 -13.43 7.34 28.96
C GLN A 169 -13.25 8.22 27.72
N GLN A 170 -13.94 9.35 27.63
CA GLN A 170 -13.74 10.31 26.56
C GLN A 170 -12.39 11.00 26.76
N LYS A 171 -11.62 11.07 25.67
CA LYS A 171 -10.27 11.67 25.66
C LYS A 171 -10.10 12.61 24.48
N VAL A 172 -9.37 13.69 24.72
CA VAL A 172 -8.89 14.60 23.67
C VAL A 172 -7.38 14.44 23.58
N PHE A 173 -6.91 14.09 22.41
CA PHE A 173 -5.49 13.96 22.11
C PHE A 173 -5.04 15.24 21.43
N ARG A 174 -4.10 15.93 22.06
CA ARG A 174 -3.54 17.19 21.57
C ARG A 174 -2.08 17.01 21.20
N THR A 175 -1.64 17.81 20.24
CA THR A 175 -0.22 17.89 19.86
C THR A 175 0.62 18.32 21.08
N ALA A 176 1.71 17.60 21.31
CA ALA A 176 2.58 17.82 22.48
C ALA A 176 3.90 18.52 22.13
N ASN A 177 4.33 18.44 20.89
CA ASN A 177 5.60 18.96 20.39
C ASN A 177 5.39 20.28 19.64
N ASP A 178 6.44 21.08 19.58
CA ASP A 178 6.49 22.23 18.68
C ASP A 178 6.64 21.76 17.23
N PRO A 179 6.05 22.44 16.26
CA PRO A 179 6.08 22.01 14.86
C PRO A 179 7.48 22.12 14.25
N ILE A 180 7.83 21.15 13.43
CA ILE A 180 9.11 21.13 12.68
C ILE A 180 8.95 21.92 11.37
N LEU A 181 7.80 21.83 10.74
CA LEU A 181 7.47 22.41 9.43
C LEU A 181 6.10 23.13 9.49
N PRO A 182 5.98 24.24 10.27
CA PRO A 182 4.68 24.90 10.48
C PRO A 182 4.10 25.51 9.19
N ASP A 183 4.96 26.04 8.31
CA ASP A 183 4.54 26.84 7.17
C ASP A 183 4.82 26.18 5.80
N LEU A 184 5.50 25.01 5.79
CA LEU A 184 5.84 24.33 4.55
C LEU A 184 4.57 23.80 3.85
N PRO A 185 4.31 24.09 2.56
CA PRO A 185 3.20 23.51 1.81
C PRO A 185 3.21 21.98 1.87
N LEU A 186 2.03 21.39 2.16
CA LEU A 186 1.86 19.94 2.30
C LEU A 186 0.79 19.41 1.35
N ALA A 187 1.09 18.31 0.67
CA ALA A 187 0.11 17.46 0.03
C ALA A 187 0.07 16.10 0.75
N VAL A 188 -1.11 15.51 0.86
CA VAL A 188 -1.30 14.19 1.48
C VAL A 188 -2.02 13.29 0.49
N LEU A 189 -1.39 12.17 0.12
CA LEU A 189 -2.00 11.18 -0.76
C LEU A 189 -2.76 10.15 0.07
N ILE A 190 -4.00 9.87 -0.33
CA ILE A 190 -4.87 8.87 0.31
C ILE A 190 -5.61 8.04 -0.74
N ASN A 191 -5.97 6.81 -0.38
CA ASN A 191 -6.84 5.95 -1.19
C ASN A 191 -7.78 5.11 -0.32
N GLY A 192 -8.58 4.26 -0.93
CA GLY A 192 -9.56 3.40 -0.24
C GLY A 192 -8.97 2.45 0.80
N ASN A 193 -7.64 2.26 0.85
CA ASN A 193 -6.93 1.46 1.84
C ASN A 193 -6.32 2.31 2.96
N SER A 194 -6.33 3.64 2.84
CA SER A 194 -5.92 4.56 3.93
C SER A 194 -6.92 4.49 5.05
N ALA A 195 -6.52 3.98 6.23
CA ALA A 195 -7.47 3.69 7.30
C ALA A 195 -6.96 4.13 8.69
N SER A 196 -7.89 4.37 9.63
CA SER A 196 -7.61 4.52 11.06
C SER A 196 -6.62 5.66 11.38
N ALA A 197 -5.40 5.36 11.86
CA ALA A 197 -4.38 6.38 12.19
C ALA A 197 -3.97 7.22 10.97
N ALA A 198 -3.94 6.63 9.77
CA ALA A 198 -3.70 7.36 8.51
C ALA A 198 -4.82 8.40 8.26
N GLU A 199 -6.07 8.02 8.51
CA GLU A 199 -7.21 8.93 8.39
C GLU A 199 -7.19 10.02 9.47
N ILE A 200 -6.64 9.74 10.66
CA ILE A 200 -6.44 10.76 11.70
C ILE A 200 -5.46 11.81 11.22
N VAL A 201 -4.32 11.42 10.66
CA VAL A 201 -3.33 12.40 10.15
C VAL A 201 -3.90 13.17 8.99
N ALA A 202 -4.38 12.49 7.94
CA ALA A 202 -4.91 13.12 6.74
C ALA A 202 -6.09 14.07 7.07
N GLY A 203 -7.08 13.55 7.80
CA GLY A 203 -8.27 14.31 8.16
C GLY A 203 -7.98 15.47 9.14
N SER A 204 -7.04 15.30 10.08
CA SER A 204 -6.64 16.41 10.97
C SER A 204 -5.94 17.52 10.21
N LEU A 205 -5.03 17.19 9.30
CA LEU A 205 -4.36 18.18 8.47
C LEU A 205 -5.32 18.88 7.52
N GLN A 206 -6.32 18.18 6.98
CA GLN A 206 -7.40 18.76 6.20
C GLN A 206 -8.27 19.71 7.03
N ASP A 207 -8.77 19.25 8.18
CA ASP A 207 -9.66 20.03 9.04
C ASP A 207 -9.00 21.30 9.62
N LEU A 208 -7.67 21.27 9.75
CA LEU A 208 -6.87 22.41 10.21
C LEU A 208 -6.37 23.30 9.05
N ASP A 209 -6.80 23.03 7.81
CA ASP A 209 -6.39 23.73 6.59
C ASP A 209 -4.87 23.76 6.40
N ARG A 210 -4.19 22.68 6.80
CA ARG A 210 -2.74 22.59 6.80
C ARG A 210 -2.18 21.84 5.60
N ALA A 211 -3.01 21.03 4.93
CA ALA A 211 -2.61 20.24 3.77
C ALA A 211 -3.72 20.18 2.73
N VAL A 212 -3.32 19.92 1.48
CA VAL A 212 -4.21 19.53 0.38
C VAL A 212 -4.21 18.00 0.29
N LEU A 213 -5.37 17.38 0.32
CA LEU A 213 -5.54 15.94 0.17
C LEU A 213 -5.84 15.59 -1.29
N ILE A 214 -5.11 14.60 -1.83
CA ILE A 214 -5.22 14.16 -3.22
C ILE A 214 -5.40 12.64 -3.27
N GLY A 215 -6.20 12.14 -4.19
CA GLY A 215 -6.41 10.71 -4.40
C GLY A 215 -7.85 10.27 -4.34
N GLN A 216 -8.14 9.16 -3.67
CA GLN A 216 -9.48 8.62 -3.52
C GLN A 216 -9.95 8.70 -2.06
N LYS A 217 -11.27 8.56 -1.89
CA LYS A 217 -11.92 8.54 -0.58
C LYS A 217 -11.33 7.42 0.28
N SER A 218 -10.96 7.73 1.53
CA SER A 218 -10.36 6.78 2.46
C SER A 218 -11.34 5.69 2.94
N PHE A 219 -10.82 4.71 3.68
CA PHE A 219 -11.57 3.52 4.13
C PHE A 219 -12.76 3.84 5.03
N GLY A 220 -12.63 4.80 5.95
CA GLY A 220 -13.66 5.14 6.91
C GLY A 220 -13.68 4.25 8.17
N LYS A 221 -12.51 4.03 8.79
CA LYS A 221 -12.39 3.27 10.05
C LYS A 221 -12.32 4.22 11.23
N GLY A 222 -13.48 4.60 11.77
CA GLY A 222 -13.64 5.57 12.86
C GLY A 222 -13.92 4.95 14.24
N LEU A 223 -13.65 3.65 14.45
CA LEU A 223 -13.92 2.95 15.71
C LEU A 223 -12.63 2.71 16.49
N VAL A 224 -12.69 2.99 17.79
CA VAL A 224 -11.65 2.66 18.78
C VAL A 224 -11.91 1.27 19.33
N GLN A 225 -10.97 0.36 19.14
CA GLN A 225 -11.03 -1.00 19.67
C GLN A 225 -10.02 -1.16 20.80
N THR A 226 -10.45 -1.80 21.88
CA THR A 226 -9.61 -2.11 23.05
C THR A 226 -9.59 -3.61 23.26
N THR A 227 -8.41 -4.16 23.49
CA THR A 227 -8.23 -5.57 23.84
C THR A 227 -8.23 -5.73 25.34
N ARG A 228 -8.97 -6.70 25.86
CA ARG A 228 -9.05 -7.05 27.28
C ARG A 228 -8.72 -8.53 27.49
N PRO A 229 -7.80 -8.88 28.39
CA PRO A 229 -7.57 -10.27 28.74
C PRO A 229 -8.78 -10.84 29.50
N LEU A 230 -9.20 -12.05 29.15
CA LEU A 230 -10.29 -12.79 29.79
C LEU A 230 -9.79 -13.96 30.65
N GLY A 231 -8.49 -14.21 30.73
CA GLY A 231 -7.89 -15.42 31.31
C GLY A 231 -7.65 -16.52 30.27
N TYR A 232 -6.98 -17.61 30.70
CA TYR A 232 -6.62 -18.75 29.82
C TYR A 232 -5.98 -18.35 28.48
N ASN A 233 -5.13 -17.31 28.48
CA ASN A 233 -4.51 -16.71 27.29
C ASN A 233 -5.50 -16.23 26.22
N THR A 234 -6.77 -16.01 26.56
CA THR A 234 -7.78 -15.47 25.66
C THR A 234 -7.87 -13.95 25.76
N LEU A 235 -8.13 -13.31 24.64
CA LEU A 235 -8.26 -11.87 24.53
C LEU A 235 -9.62 -11.51 23.92
N LEU A 236 -10.31 -10.56 24.51
CA LEU A 236 -11.54 -9.98 23.98
C LEU A 236 -11.24 -8.63 23.34
N LYS A 237 -11.52 -8.49 22.06
CA LYS A 237 -11.42 -7.21 21.34
C LYS A 237 -12.79 -6.55 21.27
N LEU A 238 -12.92 -5.37 21.87
CA LEU A 238 -14.16 -4.62 21.97
C LEU A 238 -14.06 -3.25 21.33
N THR A 239 -15.12 -2.83 20.64
CA THR A 239 -15.31 -1.43 20.27
C THR A 239 -15.80 -0.65 21.48
N THR A 240 -15.03 0.36 21.90
CA THR A 240 -15.30 1.14 23.13
C THR A 240 -15.65 2.59 22.84
N ALA A 241 -15.26 3.14 21.69
CA ALA A 241 -15.51 4.53 21.33
C ALA A 241 -15.49 4.72 19.80
N LYS A 242 -15.97 5.87 19.36
CA LYS A 242 -15.71 6.46 18.06
C LYS A 242 -14.67 7.57 18.20
N TYR A 243 -13.90 7.84 17.16
CA TYR A 243 -13.07 9.03 17.15
C TYR A 243 -13.56 10.08 16.16
N TYR A 244 -13.26 11.31 16.53
CA TYR A 244 -13.70 12.52 15.86
C TYR A 244 -12.46 13.38 15.63
N ILE A 245 -12.28 13.86 14.41
CA ILE A 245 -11.18 14.73 14.01
C ILE A 245 -11.52 16.21 14.29
N PRO A 246 -10.62 17.18 14.08
CA PRO A 246 -10.75 18.53 14.58
C PRO A 246 -12.06 19.27 14.23
N SER A 247 -12.63 19.07 13.04
CA SER A 247 -13.94 19.62 12.66
C SER A 247 -15.10 19.09 13.48
N GLY A 248 -14.89 18.00 14.22
CA GLY A 248 -15.94 17.30 14.99
C GLY A 248 -16.65 16.20 14.22
N ARG A 249 -16.29 15.96 12.95
CA ARG A 249 -16.86 14.86 12.16
C ARG A 249 -16.31 13.50 12.57
N CYS A 250 -17.17 12.47 12.45
CA CYS A 250 -16.81 11.07 12.62
C CYS A 250 -16.64 10.42 11.24
N ILE A 251 -15.47 9.87 10.97
CA ILE A 251 -15.13 9.31 9.65
C ILE A 251 -15.66 7.89 9.43
N GLN A 252 -16.37 7.28 10.42
CA GLN A 252 -16.85 5.91 10.33
C GLN A 252 -17.80 5.70 9.16
N ALA A 253 -17.40 4.84 8.21
CA ALA A 253 -18.19 4.54 7.01
C ALA A 253 -19.14 3.35 7.18
N ILE A 254 -18.76 2.34 7.99
CA ILE A 254 -19.54 1.11 8.16
C ILE A 254 -20.53 1.28 9.31
N ASP A 255 -21.80 1.01 9.04
CA ASP A 255 -22.86 0.99 10.06
C ASP A 255 -23.05 -0.41 10.65
N TYR A 256 -22.45 -0.65 11.81
CA TYR A 256 -22.59 -1.92 12.52
C TYR A 256 -23.91 -2.05 13.30
N SER A 257 -24.73 -0.99 13.36
CA SER A 257 -26.03 -1.02 14.07
C SER A 257 -27.10 -1.77 13.28
N SER A 258 -26.95 -1.82 11.95
CA SER A 258 -27.90 -2.41 10.99
C SER A 258 -27.30 -3.65 10.34
N ARG A 259 -27.00 -4.68 11.16
CA ARG A 259 -26.50 -5.96 10.62
C ARG A 259 -27.64 -6.77 10.02
N LYS A 260 -27.47 -7.24 8.78
CA LYS A 260 -28.42 -8.13 8.09
C LYS A 260 -28.37 -9.55 8.67
N GLN A 261 -29.38 -10.37 8.36
CA GLN A 261 -29.43 -11.77 8.84
C GLN A 261 -28.25 -12.62 8.36
N ASP A 262 -27.69 -12.33 7.19
CA ASP A 262 -26.51 -12.98 6.63
C ASP A 262 -25.17 -12.52 7.29
N GLY A 263 -25.25 -11.62 8.27
CA GLY A 263 -24.11 -11.06 8.98
C GLY A 263 -23.45 -9.88 8.27
N THR A 264 -23.89 -9.51 7.07
CA THR A 264 -23.36 -8.35 6.33
C THR A 264 -23.76 -7.04 7.00
N VAL A 265 -22.90 -6.03 6.87
CA VAL A 265 -23.11 -4.67 7.38
C VAL A 265 -23.13 -3.69 6.23
N GLY A 266 -23.98 -2.68 6.31
CA GLY A 266 -24.09 -1.61 5.32
C GLY A 266 -23.08 -0.47 5.58
N LYS A 267 -22.98 0.43 4.63
CA LYS A 267 -22.36 1.75 4.85
C LYS A 267 -23.39 2.68 5.46
N VAL A 268 -22.90 3.76 6.09
CA VAL A 268 -23.77 4.87 6.53
C VAL A 268 -24.52 5.39 5.32
N ALA A 269 -25.85 5.48 5.44
CA ALA A 269 -26.69 5.96 4.33
C ALA A 269 -26.38 7.44 4.02
N ASP A 270 -26.39 7.82 2.74
CA ASP A 270 -26.10 9.19 2.30
C ASP A 270 -27.01 10.22 2.97
N SER A 271 -28.27 9.86 3.29
CA SER A 271 -29.22 10.71 4.01
C SER A 271 -28.83 11.00 5.46
N LEU A 272 -27.87 10.28 6.02
CA LEU A 272 -27.34 10.46 7.38
C LEU A 272 -25.99 11.19 7.40
N VAL A 273 -25.39 11.44 6.23
CA VAL A 273 -24.15 12.21 6.08
C VAL A 273 -24.40 13.66 6.45
N ARG A 274 -23.53 14.22 7.30
CA ARG A 274 -23.62 15.58 7.80
C ARG A 274 -22.48 16.41 7.27
N GLU A 275 -22.79 17.69 6.99
CA GLU A 275 -21.79 18.69 6.63
C GLU A 275 -21.13 19.26 7.88
N PHE A 276 -19.83 19.41 7.83
CA PHE A 276 -18.97 20.09 8.80
C PHE A 276 -18.11 21.11 8.07
N THR A 277 -17.40 21.93 8.80
CA THR A 277 -16.48 22.92 8.25
C THR A 277 -15.09 22.74 8.85
N THR A 278 -14.06 22.90 8.01
CA THR A 278 -12.67 23.00 8.47
C THR A 278 -12.47 24.27 9.28
N ARG A 279 -11.31 24.48 9.84
CA ARG A 279 -10.96 25.69 10.59
C ARG A 279 -11.10 26.97 9.74
N GLY A 280 -10.74 26.91 8.44
CA GLY A 280 -10.87 27.99 7.46
C GLY A 280 -12.24 28.08 6.80
N GLY A 281 -13.17 27.14 7.09
CA GLY A 281 -14.54 27.18 6.57
C GLY A 281 -14.81 26.31 5.34
N ARG A 282 -13.84 25.48 4.87
CA ARG A 282 -14.09 24.52 3.79
C ARG A 282 -15.11 23.49 4.21
N LYS A 283 -16.01 23.08 3.31
CA LYS A 283 -17.01 22.05 3.56
C LYS A 283 -16.37 20.66 3.56
N VAL A 284 -16.64 19.90 4.60
CA VAL A 284 -16.22 18.50 4.76
C VAL A 284 -17.38 17.68 5.32
N TYR A 285 -17.33 16.34 5.14
CA TYR A 285 -18.46 15.49 5.43
C TYR A 285 -18.05 14.33 6.34
N ASP A 286 -19.00 13.80 7.14
CA ASP A 286 -18.83 12.57 7.90
C ASP A 286 -19.39 11.33 7.17
N GLY A 287 -19.43 10.20 7.86
CA GLY A 287 -20.17 9.00 7.43
C GLY A 287 -19.57 8.21 6.28
N GLY A 288 -18.35 8.52 5.84
CA GLY A 288 -17.82 7.79 4.68
C GLY A 288 -16.31 7.83 4.47
N GLY A 289 -15.51 7.98 5.53
CA GLY A 289 -14.07 8.22 5.41
C GLY A 289 -13.74 9.67 5.13
N ILE A 290 -12.50 9.93 4.73
CA ILE A 290 -11.99 11.25 4.36
C ILE A 290 -12.10 11.38 2.84
N SER A 291 -12.80 12.40 2.36
CA SER A 291 -12.82 12.76 0.94
C SER A 291 -11.61 13.64 0.64
N PRO A 292 -10.86 13.38 -0.44
CA PRO A 292 -9.77 14.25 -0.86
C PRO A 292 -10.30 15.62 -1.34
N ASP A 293 -9.44 16.63 -1.32
CA ASP A 293 -9.72 17.95 -1.90
C ASP A 293 -9.65 17.90 -3.43
N ILE A 294 -8.74 17.06 -3.95
CA ILE A 294 -8.60 16.76 -5.38
C ILE A 294 -8.79 15.25 -5.55
N ALA A 295 -9.93 14.89 -6.13
CA ALA A 295 -10.22 13.48 -6.45
C ALA A 295 -9.51 13.05 -7.72
N THR A 296 -8.95 11.84 -7.70
CA THR A 296 -8.33 11.16 -8.83
C THR A 296 -9.01 9.84 -9.10
N GLU A 297 -8.94 9.36 -10.33
CA GLU A 297 -9.42 8.03 -10.66
C GLU A 297 -8.40 6.98 -10.19
N PRO A 298 -8.86 5.88 -9.57
CA PRO A 298 -7.95 4.82 -9.14
C PRO A 298 -7.34 4.12 -10.36
N GLN A 299 -6.03 3.91 -10.31
CA GLN A 299 -5.34 3.11 -11.32
C GLN A 299 -5.46 1.64 -10.96
N TYR A 300 -5.89 0.84 -11.92
CA TYR A 300 -6.02 -0.60 -11.78
C TYR A 300 -5.09 -1.30 -12.77
N ILE A 301 -4.40 -2.31 -12.28
CA ILE A 301 -3.72 -3.28 -13.12
C ILE A 301 -4.77 -4.25 -13.68
N SER A 302 -4.61 -4.70 -14.92
CA SER A 302 -5.55 -5.63 -15.54
C SER A 302 -5.61 -6.96 -14.77
N ARG A 303 -6.78 -7.60 -14.83
CA ARG A 303 -6.95 -8.93 -14.25
C ARG A 303 -6.00 -9.95 -14.88
N PHE A 304 -5.62 -9.76 -16.15
CA PHE A 304 -4.65 -10.62 -16.83
C PHE A 304 -3.27 -10.49 -16.18
N ALA A 305 -2.74 -9.27 -16.01
CA ALA A 305 -1.46 -9.06 -15.36
C ALA A 305 -1.47 -9.54 -13.89
N VAL A 306 -2.59 -9.32 -13.14
CA VAL A 306 -2.77 -9.90 -11.80
C VAL A 306 -2.70 -11.44 -11.83
N THR A 307 -3.28 -12.08 -12.86
CA THR A 307 -3.21 -13.53 -13.00
C THR A 307 -1.79 -14.01 -13.27
N LEU A 308 -1.02 -13.31 -14.13
CA LEU A 308 0.39 -13.62 -14.38
C LEU A 308 1.22 -13.56 -13.10
N LEU A 309 0.99 -12.53 -12.28
CA LEU A 309 1.62 -12.38 -10.95
C LEU A 309 1.23 -13.53 -10.01
N ALA A 310 -0.06 -13.81 -9.89
CA ALA A 310 -0.58 -14.85 -8.99
C ALA A 310 -0.09 -16.26 -9.37
N MET A 311 0.09 -16.51 -10.66
CA MET A 311 0.65 -17.77 -11.18
C MET A 311 2.19 -17.85 -11.07
N GLY A 312 2.85 -16.73 -10.73
CA GLY A 312 4.31 -16.65 -10.58
C GLY A 312 5.08 -16.57 -11.90
N PHE A 313 4.41 -16.38 -13.05
CA PHE A 313 5.08 -16.34 -14.35
C PHE A 313 6.03 -15.16 -14.50
N ILE A 314 5.69 -14.00 -13.93
CA ILE A 314 6.57 -12.82 -13.93
C ILE A 314 7.85 -13.15 -13.15
N GLU A 315 7.72 -13.66 -11.93
CA GLU A 315 8.85 -14.00 -11.10
C GLU A 315 9.73 -15.10 -11.70
N ASP A 316 9.12 -16.14 -12.28
CA ASP A 316 9.88 -17.22 -12.94
C ASP A 316 10.71 -16.69 -14.11
N PHE A 317 10.15 -15.78 -14.91
CA PHE A 317 10.89 -15.10 -15.96
C PHE A 317 12.02 -14.22 -15.41
N VAL A 318 11.74 -13.43 -14.37
CA VAL A 318 12.77 -12.58 -13.76
C VAL A 318 13.86 -13.43 -13.09
N ASP A 319 13.53 -14.62 -12.54
CA ASP A 319 14.53 -15.57 -12.05
C ASP A 319 15.50 -16.00 -13.16
N GLU A 320 15.00 -16.25 -14.38
CA GLU A 320 15.84 -16.55 -15.55
C GLU A 320 16.64 -15.32 -16.00
N TYR A 321 16.00 -14.16 -16.10
CA TYR A 321 16.64 -12.89 -16.48
C TYR A 321 17.83 -12.55 -15.58
N MET A 322 17.67 -12.74 -14.27
CA MET A 322 18.72 -12.45 -13.29
C MET A 322 19.93 -13.38 -13.36
N GLN A 323 19.87 -14.52 -14.05
CA GLN A 323 21.07 -15.35 -14.25
C GLN A 323 22.17 -14.60 -14.98
N GLU A 324 21.80 -13.76 -15.94
CA GLU A 324 22.73 -12.99 -16.78
C GLU A 324 22.91 -11.54 -16.30
N HIS A 325 21.88 -10.97 -15.65
CA HIS A 325 21.78 -9.54 -15.34
C HIS A 325 21.97 -9.17 -13.86
N HIS A 326 22.28 -10.12 -12.98
CA HIS A 326 22.37 -9.87 -11.52
C HIS A 326 23.49 -8.92 -11.10
N THR A 327 24.49 -8.68 -11.96
CA THR A 327 25.61 -7.74 -11.70
C THR A 327 25.42 -6.39 -12.37
N ASP A 328 24.34 -6.18 -13.11
CA ASP A 328 24.08 -4.93 -13.80
C ASP A 328 23.85 -3.80 -12.81
N THR A 329 24.32 -2.61 -13.15
CA THR A 329 24.01 -1.40 -12.39
C THR A 329 22.83 -0.72 -13.05
N ILE A 330 21.73 -0.60 -12.33
CA ILE A 330 20.51 0.06 -12.81
C ILE A 330 20.31 1.40 -12.12
N ASP A 331 19.72 2.35 -12.84
CA ASP A 331 19.14 3.57 -12.25
C ASP A 331 17.66 3.31 -12.01
N ASN A 332 17.25 3.30 -10.74
CA ASN A 332 15.88 2.97 -10.37
C ASN A 332 14.84 3.83 -11.10
N ARG A 333 15.12 5.11 -11.34
CA ARG A 333 14.15 6.06 -11.92
C ARG A 333 13.95 5.89 -13.42
N THR A 334 14.97 5.39 -14.10
CA THR A 334 14.98 5.33 -15.57
C THR A 334 15.04 3.91 -16.10
N PHE A 335 15.16 2.92 -15.21
CA PHE A 335 15.22 1.51 -15.62
C PHE A 335 13.95 1.11 -16.36
N SER A 336 14.12 0.44 -17.48
CA SER A 336 13.05 -0.22 -18.23
C SER A 336 13.66 -1.37 -19.03
N ILE A 337 12.99 -2.51 -19.03
CA ILE A 337 13.34 -3.61 -19.93
C ILE A 337 13.22 -3.15 -21.38
N THR A 338 14.07 -3.72 -22.24
CA THR A 338 14.04 -3.44 -23.68
C THR A 338 12.88 -4.17 -24.37
N ASP A 339 12.60 -3.79 -25.62
CA ASP A 339 11.64 -4.55 -26.46
C ASP A 339 12.08 -6.01 -26.64
N ALA A 340 13.40 -6.26 -26.75
CA ALA A 340 13.93 -7.61 -26.86
C ALA A 340 13.71 -8.44 -25.58
N ASP A 341 13.82 -7.85 -24.40
CA ASP A 341 13.55 -8.51 -23.13
C ASP A 341 12.05 -8.86 -23.01
N TYR A 342 11.18 -7.96 -23.45
CA TYR A 342 9.75 -8.25 -23.48
C TYR A 342 9.40 -9.36 -24.47
N ASP A 343 10.01 -9.37 -25.64
CA ASP A 343 9.83 -10.45 -26.64
C ASP A 343 10.36 -11.79 -26.08
N ALA A 344 11.44 -11.77 -25.29
CA ALA A 344 11.90 -12.94 -24.56
C ALA A 344 10.87 -13.43 -23.53
N PHE A 345 10.19 -12.51 -22.82
CA PHE A 345 9.08 -12.87 -21.94
C PHE A 345 7.91 -13.49 -22.69
N VAL A 346 7.52 -12.92 -23.83
CA VAL A 346 6.45 -13.48 -24.69
C VAL A 346 6.81 -14.91 -25.12
N LYS A 347 8.06 -15.14 -25.51
CA LYS A 347 8.57 -16.46 -25.86
C LYS A 347 8.59 -17.42 -24.67
N PHE A 348 9.01 -16.94 -23.49
CA PHE A 348 8.96 -17.72 -22.23
C PHE A 348 7.53 -18.18 -21.91
N MET A 349 6.52 -17.41 -22.31
CA MET A 349 5.11 -17.74 -22.10
C MET A 349 4.52 -18.71 -23.14
N GLU A 350 5.29 -19.08 -24.21
CA GLU A 350 4.81 -20.06 -25.20
C GLU A 350 4.48 -21.41 -24.53
N GLY A 351 3.30 -21.93 -24.82
CA GLY A 351 2.81 -23.21 -24.26
C GLY A 351 2.39 -23.16 -22.79
N LYS A 352 2.45 -22.00 -22.14
CA LYS A 352 1.89 -21.82 -20.77
C LYS A 352 0.43 -21.37 -20.86
N GLU A 353 -0.43 -22.05 -20.14
CA GLU A 353 -1.83 -21.67 -20.03
C GLU A 353 -2.02 -20.67 -18.88
N VAL A 354 -2.67 -19.54 -19.18
CA VAL A 354 -3.07 -18.54 -18.18
C VAL A 354 -4.57 -18.72 -17.94
N PRO A 355 -5.00 -19.07 -16.72
CA PRO A 355 -6.42 -19.24 -16.39
C PRO A 355 -7.10 -17.87 -16.26
N TYR A 356 -7.28 -17.21 -17.40
CA TYR A 356 -7.85 -15.88 -17.49
C TYR A 356 -9.09 -15.90 -18.40
N GLU A 357 -10.14 -15.27 -17.93
CA GLU A 357 -11.36 -14.99 -18.69
C GLU A 357 -11.60 -13.49 -18.65
N SER A 358 -11.69 -12.85 -19.83
CA SER A 358 -11.95 -11.41 -19.88
C SER A 358 -13.33 -11.06 -19.33
N GLU A 359 -13.47 -9.84 -18.84
CA GLU A 359 -14.76 -9.33 -18.35
C GLU A 359 -15.82 -9.37 -19.45
N THR A 360 -15.43 -9.06 -20.68
CA THR A 360 -16.33 -9.14 -21.85
C THR A 360 -16.87 -10.55 -22.05
N ARG A 361 -16.00 -11.56 -22.01
CA ARG A 361 -16.42 -12.98 -22.15
C ARG A 361 -17.35 -13.39 -21.01
N ARG A 362 -17.02 -13.00 -19.78
CA ARG A 362 -17.84 -13.27 -18.60
C ARG A 362 -19.24 -12.65 -18.70
N VAL A 363 -19.31 -11.37 -19.14
CA VAL A 363 -20.60 -10.67 -19.32
C VAL A 363 -21.41 -11.30 -20.46
N LEU A 364 -20.78 -11.66 -21.57
CA LEU A 364 -21.45 -12.36 -22.67
C LEU A 364 -22.04 -13.70 -22.25
N LYS A 365 -21.31 -14.46 -21.43
CA LYS A 365 -21.80 -15.73 -20.89
C LYS A 365 -23.04 -15.53 -20.02
N VAL A 366 -23.04 -14.54 -19.12
CA VAL A 366 -24.22 -14.20 -18.30
C VAL A 366 -25.39 -13.73 -19.18
N LEU A 367 -25.11 -12.92 -20.21
CA LEU A 367 -26.13 -12.45 -21.14
C LEU A 367 -26.71 -13.60 -21.95
N LYS A 368 -25.90 -14.56 -22.39
CA LYS A 368 -26.33 -15.75 -23.08
C LYS A 368 -27.26 -16.63 -22.24
N GLU A 369 -26.85 -16.90 -20.98
CA GLU A 369 -27.67 -17.64 -20.04
C GLU A 369 -29.02 -16.95 -19.77
N ALA A 370 -29.04 -15.62 -19.66
CA ALA A 370 -30.26 -14.84 -19.50
C ALA A 370 -31.14 -14.92 -20.76
N ALA A 371 -30.57 -14.78 -21.95
CA ALA A 371 -31.30 -14.89 -23.23
C ALA A 371 -31.90 -16.29 -23.42
N GLU A 372 -31.22 -17.35 -23.07
CA GLU A 372 -31.73 -18.73 -23.11
C GLU A 372 -32.90 -18.93 -22.14
N ASN A 373 -32.78 -18.39 -20.90
CA ASN A 373 -33.84 -18.47 -19.89
C ASN A 373 -35.09 -17.67 -20.25
N ASP A 374 -34.96 -16.56 -20.95
CA ASP A 374 -36.05 -15.69 -21.40
C ASP A 374 -36.60 -16.07 -22.76
N LEU A 375 -36.19 -17.22 -23.33
CA LEU A 375 -36.61 -17.75 -24.63
C LEU A 375 -36.22 -16.87 -25.84
N TYR A 376 -35.16 -16.08 -25.74
CA TYR A 376 -34.56 -15.31 -26.84
C TYR A 376 -33.48 -16.13 -27.56
N SER A 377 -33.88 -17.25 -28.19
CA SER A 377 -32.90 -18.18 -28.81
C SER A 377 -32.07 -17.55 -29.93
N ASP A 378 -32.65 -16.63 -30.71
CA ASP A 378 -31.95 -15.94 -31.78
C ASP A 378 -30.83 -15.05 -31.21
N LEU A 379 -31.11 -14.33 -30.12
CA LEU A 379 -30.10 -13.50 -29.42
C LEU A 379 -28.96 -14.36 -28.86
N ALA A 380 -29.26 -15.55 -28.35
CA ALA A 380 -28.23 -16.46 -27.85
C ALA A 380 -27.28 -16.94 -28.98
N GLN A 381 -27.80 -17.08 -30.21
CA GLN A 381 -26.95 -17.41 -31.36
C GLN A 381 -26.05 -16.24 -31.78
N GLU A 382 -26.54 -15.01 -31.77
CA GLU A 382 -25.76 -13.80 -32.03
C GLU A 382 -24.64 -13.60 -30.99
N ILE A 383 -24.95 -13.83 -29.70
CA ILE A 383 -23.95 -13.78 -28.63
C ILE A 383 -22.86 -14.84 -28.85
N THR A 384 -23.23 -16.04 -29.28
CA THR A 384 -22.27 -17.13 -29.58
C THR A 384 -21.33 -16.75 -30.73
N ALA A 385 -21.87 -16.05 -31.77
CA ALA A 385 -21.03 -15.55 -32.86
C ALA A 385 -20.02 -14.49 -32.35
N ILE A 386 -20.47 -13.54 -31.51
CA ILE A 386 -19.59 -12.55 -30.88
C ILE A 386 -18.53 -13.21 -30.01
N GLU A 387 -18.87 -14.24 -29.22
CA GLU A 387 -17.91 -15.01 -28.42
C GLU A 387 -16.82 -15.64 -29.29
N GLY A 388 -17.17 -16.13 -30.51
CA GLY A 388 -16.21 -16.69 -31.46
C GLY A 388 -15.24 -15.67 -32.04
N ASP A 389 -15.64 -14.40 -32.12
CA ASP A 389 -14.80 -13.30 -32.63
C ASP A 389 -13.86 -12.72 -31.57
N LEU A 390 -14.09 -13.02 -30.27
CA LEU A 390 -13.23 -12.57 -29.19
C LEU A 390 -11.88 -13.28 -29.21
N LYS A 391 -10.82 -12.52 -29.50
CA LYS A 391 -9.44 -12.96 -29.36
C LYS A 391 -8.98 -12.77 -27.92
N ASP A 392 -9.24 -13.76 -27.09
CA ASP A 392 -8.93 -13.75 -25.65
C ASP A 392 -7.94 -14.87 -25.31
N ASP A 393 -6.96 -15.06 -26.19
CA ASP A 393 -5.86 -15.99 -25.98
C ASP A 393 -4.68 -15.32 -25.28
N THR A 394 -3.82 -16.12 -24.66
CA THR A 394 -2.67 -15.65 -23.90
C THR A 394 -1.76 -14.73 -24.72
N GLN A 395 -1.48 -15.06 -25.98
CA GLN A 395 -0.58 -14.27 -26.82
C GLN A 395 -1.14 -12.90 -27.15
N THR A 396 -2.42 -12.83 -27.53
CA THR A 396 -3.12 -11.56 -27.75
C THR A 396 -3.12 -10.69 -26.50
N ASN A 397 -3.38 -11.28 -25.33
CA ASN A 397 -3.39 -10.55 -24.05
C ASN A 397 -2.02 -10.06 -23.65
N LEU A 398 -0.93 -10.81 -23.88
CA LEU A 398 0.44 -10.35 -23.65
C LEU A 398 0.75 -9.08 -24.47
N HIS A 399 0.28 -8.98 -25.71
CA HIS A 399 0.47 -7.77 -26.51
C HIS A 399 -0.46 -6.63 -26.09
N THR A 400 -1.72 -6.92 -25.76
CA THR A 400 -2.71 -5.93 -25.34
C THR A 400 -2.30 -5.22 -24.04
N TYR A 401 -1.82 -5.98 -23.06
CA TYR A 401 -1.45 -5.50 -21.72
C TYR A 401 0.06 -5.30 -21.56
N ARG A 402 0.80 -5.15 -22.68
CA ARG A 402 2.26 -5.05 -22.71
C ARG A 402 2.81 -4.05 -21.71
N LYS A 403 2.24 -2.81 -21.68
CA LYS A 403 2.76 -1.73 -20.85
C LYS A 403 2.76 -2.13 -19.36
N GLU A 404 1.65 -2.52 -18.85
CA GLU A 404 1.51 -2.88 -17.42
C GLU A 404 2.25 -4.16 -17.04
N ILE A 405 2.39 -5.12 -17.97
CA ILE A 405 3.19 -6.32 -17.75
C ILE A 405 4.68 -5.95 -17.69
N ALA A 406 5.16 -5.11 -18.61
CA ALA A 406 6.53 -4.61 -18.60
C ALA A 406 6.85 -3.83 -17.31
N GLU A 407 5.95 -2.96 -16.85
CA GLU A 407 6.07 -2.26 -15.57
C GLU A 407 6.15 -3.24 -14.39
N THR A 408 5.38 -4.34 -14.44
CA THR A 408 5.43 -5.37 -13.40
C THR A 408 6.77 -6.12 -13.39
N ILE A 409 7.31 -6.43 -14.57
CA ILE A 409 8.65 -7.03 -14.73
C ILE A 409 9.72 -6.07 -14.23
N ASN A 410 9.66 -4.78 -14.63
CA ASN A 410 10.57 -3.74 -14.13
C ASN A 410 10.59 -3.67 -12.62
N ASN A 411 9.41 -3.65 -12.00
CA ASN A 411 9.28 -3.59 -10.55
C ASN A 411 9.93 -4.80 -9.84
N ASP A 412 9.82 -6.01 -10.39
CA ASP A 412 10.46 -7.20 -9.80
C ASP A 412 11.99 -7.15 -9.98
N ILE A 413 12.49 -6.71 -11.14
CA ILE A 413 13.93 -6.53 -11.36
C ILE A 413 14.49 -5.46 -10.42
N VAL A 414 13.84 -4.29 -10.32
CA VAL A 414 14.26 -3.21 -9.42
C VAL A 414 14.23 -3.65 -7.96
N LEU A 415 13.22 -4.45 -7.56
CA LEU A 415 13.13 -5.02 -6.20
C LEU A 415 14.36 -5.86 -5.86
N ARG A 416 14.88 -6.64 -6.82
CA ARG A 416 16.05 -7.50 -6.63
C ARG A 416 17.36 -6.72 -6.53
N HIS A 417 17.47 -5.58 -7.21
CA HIS A 417 18.64 -4.71 -7.15
C HIS A 417 18.63 -3.73 -5.99
N SER A 418 17.46 -3.15 -5.67
CA SER A 418 17.34 -1.95 -4.83
C SER A 418 16.27 -2.05 -3.73
N TYR A 419 15.79 -3.24 -3.43
CA TYR A 419 14.77 -3.50 -2.42
C TYR A 419 13.47 -2.70 -2.64
N GLN A 420 12.61 -2.66 -1.62
CA GLN A 420 11.33 -1.93 -1.69
C GLN A 420 11.52 -0.42 -1.92
N ALA A 421 12.58 0.17 -1.38
CA ALA A 421 12.87 1.58 -1.57
C ALA A 421 13.12 1.92 -3.05
N GLY A 422 13.84 1.05 -3.78
CA GLY A 422 14.05 1.20 -5.21
C GLY A 422 12.77 1.12 -6.02
N VAL A 423 11.87 0.19 -5.69
CA VAL A 423 10.57 0.06 -6.37
C VAL A 423 9.70 1.31 -6.16
N ILE A 424 9.69 1.85 -4.94
CA ILE A 424 8.97 3.10 -4.65
C ILE A 424 9.55 4.22 -5.53
N GLU A 425 10.87 4.39 -5.52
CA GLU A 425 11.55 5.41 -6.31
C GLU A 425 11.28 5.27 -7.81
N HIS A 426 11.28 4.04 -8.32
CA HIS A 426 11.00 3.71 -9.72
C HIS A 426 9.63 4.22 -10.16
N ASN A 427 8.60 3.97 -9.36
CA ASN A 427 7.22 4.31 -9.72
C ASN A 427 6.86 5.79 -9.55
N LEU A 428 7.67 6.61 -8.87
CA LEU A 428 7.35 8.02 -8.60
C LEU A 428 7.22 8.88 -9.86
N GLY A 429 7.97 8.55 -10.92
CA GLY A 429 8.02 9.36 -12.15
C GLY A 429 6.71 9.35 -12.94
N ASP A 430 5.99 8.25 -12.92
CA ASP A 430 4.75 8.02 -13.68
C ASP A 430 3.48 8.01 -12.79
N ASP A 431 3.64 8.22 -11.47
CA ASP A 431 2.53 8.26 -10.52
C ASP A 431 1.72 9.56 -10.67
N THR A 432 0.53 9.44 -11.25
CA THR A 432 -0.33 10.58 -11.56
C THR A 432 -0.73 11.39 -10.34
N GLU A 433 -0.85 10.78 -9.17
CA GLU A 433 -1.20 11.46 -7.92
C GLU A 433 0.01 12.21 -7.35
N VAL A 434 1.21 11.65 -7.46
CA VAL A 434 2.48 12.31 -7.10
C VAL A 434 2.74 13.49 -8.03
N LEU A 435 2.54 13.31 -9.34
CA LEU A 435 2.65 14.40 -10.32
C LEU A 435 1.65 15.52 -10.01
N ARG A 436 0.38 15.19 -9.75
CA ARG A 436 -0.63 16.18 -9.39
C ARG A 436 -0.32 16.92 -8.08
N ALA A 437 0.18 16.18 -7.07
CA ALA A 437 0.62 16.79 -5.82
C ALA A 437 1.80 17.74 -6.02
N THR A 438 2.74 17.38 -6.88
CA THR A 438 3.89 18.22 -7.24
C THR A 438 3.42 19.52 -7.91
N GLU A 439 2.52 19.45 -8.89
CA GLU A 439 1.93 20.62 -9.56
C GLU A 439 1.28 21.59 -8.56
N VAL A 440 0.46 21.06 -7.64
CA VAL A 440 -0.22 21.85 -6.60
C VAL A 440 0.79 22.53 -5.68
N LEU A 441 1.84 21.82 -5.27
CA LEU A 441 2.88 22.37 -4.38
C LEU A 441 3.78 23.39 -5.07
N GLU A 442 3.95 23.31 -6.38
CA GLU A 442 4.69 24.27 -7.20
C GLU A 442 3.86 25.52 -7.57
N ASN A 443 2.54 25.46 -7.37
CA ASN A 443 1.62 26.57 -7.65
C ASN A 443 1.03 27.16 -6.35
N PRO A 444 1.65 28.19 -5.73
CA PRO A 444 1.17 28.76 -4.47
C PRO A 444 -0.25 29.33 -4.53
N THR A 445 -0.66 29.81 -5.70
CA THR A 445 -2.01 30.35 -5.88
C THR A 445 -3.05 29.25 -5.78
N GLU A 446 -2.88 28.16 -6.51
CA GLU A 446 -3.77 27.01 -6.46
C GLU A 446 -3.79 26.36 -5.06
N TYR A 447 -2.61 26.21 -4.44
CA TYR A 447 -2.51 25.68 -3.08
C TYR A 447 -3.31 26.53 -2.09
N GLN A 448 -3.22 27.87 -2.17
CA GLN A 448 -3.97 28.78 -1.33
C GLN A 448 -5.48 28.75 -1.65
N GLU A 449 -5.87 28.70 -2.91
CA GLU A 449 -7.28 28.58 -3.29
C GLU A 449 -7.94 27.34 -2.72
N ILE A 450 -7.21 26.22 -2.65
CA ILE A 450 -7.72 24.97 -2.08
C ILE A 450 -7.76 25.02 -0.54
N THR A 451 -6.72 25.58 0.10
CA THR A 451 -6.61 25.59 1.57
C THR A 451 -7.34 26.75 2.24
N THR A 452 -7.53 27.86 1.54
CA THR A 452 -8.31 29.01 2.03
C THR A 452 -9.63 29.04 1.29
N MET A 453 -10.73 28.93 1.98
CA MET A 453 -12.03 28.93 1.35
C MET A 453 -12.31 30.17 0.52
N GLN A 454 -12.68 29.95 -0.74
CA GLN A 454 -13.50 30.91 -1.45
C GLN A 454 -14.97 30.78 -0.99
N THR A 455 -15.42 31.73 -0.20
CA THR A 455 -16.84 32.10 -0.14
C THR A 455 -17.24 32.72 -1.48
N SER A 456 -17.28 31.94 -2.54
CA SER A 456 -17.97 32.35 -3.75
C SER A 456 -19.27 31.59 -3.84
N GLU A 457 -20.29 32.11 -3.18
CA GLU A 457 -21.66 31.93 -3.65
C GLU A 457 -21.70 32.35 -5.11
N LYS A 458 -21.72 31.42 -6.03
CA LYS A 458 -22.30 31.69 -7.34
C LYS A 458 -23.79 31.74 -7.15
N LYS A 459 -24.32 32.98 -7.21
CA LYS A 459 -25.73 33.30 -7.42
C LYS A 459 -26.29 32.60 -8.65
#